data_d650877640e25c418e9d4768b8b0b671
#
_entry.id   d650877640e25c418e9d4768b8b0b671
#
_cell.length_a   1.000
_cell.length_b   1.000
_cell.length_c   1.000
_cell.angle_alpha   90.00
_cell.angle_beta   90.00
_cell.angle_gamma   90.00
#
_symmetry.space_group_name_H-M   'P 1'
#
loop_
_entity.id
_entity.type
_entity.pdbx_description
1 polymer ?
#
loop_
_entity_poly.entity_id
_entity_poly.type
_entity_poly.pdbx_seq_one_letter_code
_entity_poly.pdbx_strand_id
1 'polypeptide(L)'
;MIHVFFNNQKSDSLKMSSPNKSLLFLAFIFIFLSQNSCSPGKNTGQDQKSQLLQLKKEISEDLLENLLPYWSMIMPDTINGGFYGRVDASEQVYPNADKGGILNARILWTFSSAYRIFKDSSYLHMANYAKDYIVSHFLDEEYGGAYRTVNEIGEPADTRKHTLTESYFIYAFAEYYRATGDQKALDNAIEIFKLLEKHALDKDLNGYYEVFTRDWERSRDLLLNENSPEDEKTMITHLHLVEAYAGLYRVWPEKQMEERLRNVLELFINKIVDKETFHTIYFLDRNWNPTTQIDSYGHDIEGAWLIVEAARLLNDAELLEDVEKLSIKISNAAKEGLEEDGSMLTEKDLSTGHVVTIRSWWEQAESIVGYLNAYEITGDESYLDISMNSWIYIKNHFIDNVNGGWFSLVSESGEPVGRDKANYWTCPYHNGRMGMEVVERIQ
;
A
#
# COMPACT_ATOMS: atom_id res chain seq x y z
N MET A 1 2.09 -9.16 8.11
CA MET A 1 1.54 -10.05 7.05
C MET A 1 2.58 -11.02 6.48
N ILE A 2 3.79 -10.59 6.20
CA ILE A 2 4.90 -11.49 5.80
C ILE A 2 5.33 -12.41 6.94
N HIS A 3 5.30 -11.96 8.18
CA HIS A 3 5.62 -12.77 9.37
C HIS A 3 4.78 -14.05 9.54
N VAL A 4 3.53 -14.05 9.08
CA VAL A 4 2.62 -15.21 9.10
C VAL A 4 2.98 -16.27 8.04
N PHE A 5 3.69 -15.89 6.97
CA PHE A 5 3.96 -16.77 5.83
C PHE A 5 5.29 -17.56 5.91
N PHE A 6 6.25 -17.17 6.77
CA PHE A 6 7.59 -17.78 6.78
C PHE A 6 7.79 -18.94 7.79
N ASN A 7 6.85 -19.18 8.69
CA ASN A 7 7.04 -20.21 9.74
C ASN A 7 6.82 -21.68 9.31
N ASN A 8 6.59 -21.99 8.03
CA ASN A 8 6.28 -23.36 7.56
C ASN A 8 7.22 -23.94 6.49
N GLN A 9 8.52 -23.64 6.48
CA GLN A 9 9.46 -24.42 5.68
C GLN A 9 10.69 -24.82 6.49
N LYS A 10 10.78 -26.12 6.84
CA LYS A 10 12.00 -26.77 7.34
C LYS A 10 13.06 -26.76 6.22
N SER A 11 14.25 -26.29 6.55
CA SER A 11 15.41 -26.29 5.70
C SER A 11 15.95 -27.68 5.45
N ASP A 12 15.95 -28.15 4.22
CA ASP A 12 16.83 -29.22 3.75
C ASP A 12 18.11 -28.60 3.19
N SER A 13 19.20 -28.81 3.93
CA SER A 13 20.53 -28.34 3.57
C SER A 13 21.15 -29.22 2.49
N LEU A 14 21.32 -28.71 1.30
CA LEU A 14 22.18 -29.28 0.26
C LEU A 14 23.54 -28.57 0.28
N LYS A 15 24.56 -29.33 0.71
CA LYS A 15 25.98 -28.96 0.58
C LYS A 15 26.39 -29.03 -0.88
N MET A 16 26.86 -27.94 -1.43
CA MET A 16 27.67 -27.97 -2.67
C MET A 16 29.06 -27.39 -2.43
N SER A 17 30.04 -28.14 -2.86
CA SER A 17 31.47 -27.93 -2.76
C SER A 17 31.99 -26.85 -3.71
N SER A 18 32.93 -26.06 -3.20
CA SER A 18 33.72 -25.08 -3.97
C SER A 18 34.74 -25.71 -4.92
N PRO A 19 35.11 -25.06 -6.01
CA PRO A 19 36.47 -25.13 -6.50
C PRO A 19 37.18 -23.77 -6.51
N ASN A 20 38.36 -23.78 -5.96
CA ASN A 20 39.43 -22.76 -6.06
C ASN A 20 39.67 -22.29 -7.49
N LYS A 21 39.84 -21.00 -7.69
CA LYS A 21 40.70 -20.44 -8.73
C LYS A 21 41.42 -19.15 -8.29
N SER A 22 42.69 -19.18 -8.60
CA SER A 22 43.80 -18.30 -8.25
C SER A 22 43.72 -16.86 -8.76
N LEU A 23 44.34 -16.00 -7.98
CA LEU A 23 44.83 -14.63 -8.24
C LEU A 23 45.39 -14.36 -9.64
N LEU A 24 45.10 -13.18 -10.16
CA LEU A 24 46.01 -12.37 -10.94
C LEU A 24 45.79 -10.88 -10.59
N PHE A 25 46.78 -10.27 -9.93
CA PHE A 25 46.88 -8.83 -9.64
C PHE A 25 47.38 -8.13 -10.91
N LEU A 26 46.67 -7.11 -11.38
CA LEU A 26 47.17 -6.10 -12.29
C LEU A 26 47.00 -4.71 -11.61
N ALA A 27 48.12 -4.14 -11.21
CA ALA A 27 48.16 -2.79 -10.67
C ALA A 27 48.08 -1.76 -11.81
N PHE A 28 47.07 -0.89 -11.76
CA PHE A 28 47.06 0.33 -12.59
C PHE A 28 47.39 1.54 -11.69
N ILE A 29 48.49 2.20 -12.03
CA ILE A 29 48.90 3.48 -11.44
C ILE A 29 48.08 4.58 -12.13
N PHE A 30 47.20 5.24 -11.33
CA PHE A 30 46.54 6.47 -11.76
C PHE A 30 47.35 7.71 -11.29
N ILE A 31 47.84 8.46 -12.27
CA ILE A 31 48.44 9.79 -12.06
C ILE A 31 47.30 10.79 -11.83
N PHE A 32 47.25 11.37 -10.64
CA PHE A 32 46.39 12.50 -10.32
C PHE A 32 46.93 13.79 -10.96
N LEU A 33 46.24 14.25 -12.00
CA LEU A 33 46.37 15.64 -12.45
C LEU A 33 45.21 16.43 -11.79
N SER A 34 45.55 17.21 -10.78
CA SER A 34 44.64 18.18 -10.16
C SER A 34 44.34 19.32 -11.16
N GLN A 35 43.19 19.29 -11.80
CA GLN A 35 42.64 20.47 -12.46
C GLN A 35 41.65 21.14 -11.50
N ASN A 36 42.05 22.28 -10.92
CA ASN A 36 41.14 23.23 -10.29
C ASN A 36 40.26 23.84 -11.40
N SER A 37 39.10 23.27 -11.65
CA SER A 37 38.03 23.92 -12.40
C SER A 37 37.05 24.56 -11.42
N CYS A 38 37.00 25.89 -11.38
CA CYS A 38 35.83 26.59 -10.85
C CYS A 38 34.61 26.11 -11.59
N SER A 39 33.75 25.32 -10.94
CA SER A 39 32.43 25.00 -11.47
C SER A 39 31.56 26.24 -11.43
N PRO A 40 30.88 26.64 -12.53
CA PRO A 40 29.81 27.62 -12.48
C PRO A 40 28.73 27.07 -11.54
N GLY A 41 28.19 27.89 -10.65
CA GLY A 41 27.15 27.51 -9.73
C GLY A 41 26.04 26.78 -10.49
N LYS A 42 25.80 25.51 -10.11
CA LYS A 42 24.69 24.72 -10.65
C LYS A 42 23.41 25.50 -10.40
N ASN A 43 22.59 25.60 -11.43
CA ASN A 43 21.24 26.16 -11.34
C ASN A 43 20.35 25.07 -10.72
N THR A 44 20.49 24.88 -9.39
CA THR A 44 19.93 23.72 -8.64
C THR A 44 18.43 23.53 -8.92
N GLY A 45 17.65 24.62 -8.97
CA GLY A 45 16.22 24.54 -9.22
C GLY A 45 15.84 24.07 -10.64
N GLN A 46 16.70 24.27 -11.67
CA GLN A 46 16.44 23.77 -13.02
C GLN A 46 16.79 22.28 -13.13
N ASP A 47 17.78 21.82 -12.37
CA ASP A 47 18.18 20.42 -12.29
C ASP A 47 17.09 19.58 -11.57
N GLN A 48 16.57 20.03 -10.43
CA GLN A 48 15.46 19.43 -9.70
C GLN A 48 14.21 19.28 -10.54
N LYS A 49 13.79 20.35 -11.22
CA LYS A 49 12.62 20.29 -12.09
C LYS A 49 12.81 19.26 -13.20
N SER A 50 14.00 19.13 -13.75
CA SER A 50 14.32 18.11 -14.75
C SER A 50 14.21 16.69 -14.17
N GLN A 51 14.72 16.46 -12.96
CA GLN A 51 14.62 15.16 -12.26
C GLN A 51 13.16 14.78 -11.98
N LEU A 52 12.36 15.71 -11.45
CA LEU A 52 10.93 15.47 -11.21
C LEU A 52 10.17 15.13 -12.50
N LEU A 53 10.40 15.88 -13.58
CA LEU A 53 9.75 15.61 -14.86
C LEU A 53 10.19 14.26 -15.46
N GLN A 54 11.45 13.87 -15.26
CA GLN A 54 11.95 12.56 -15.68
C GLN A 54 11.28 11.44 -14.87
N LEU A 55 11.21 11.57 -13.54
CA LEU A 55 10.53 10.63 -12.66
C LEU A 55 9.06 10.45 -13.07
N LYS A 56 8.33 11.56 -13.23
CA LYS A 56 6.95 11.56 -13.70
C LYS A 56 6.80 10.83 -15.03
N LYS A 57 7.65 11.14 -16.00
CA LYS A 57 7.60 10.54 -17.33
C LYS A 57 7.76 9.03 -17.25
N GLU A 58 8.84 8.53 -16.63
CA GLU A 58 9.15 7.11 -16.57
C GLU A 58 8.10 6.31 -15.80
N ILE A 59 7.62 6.84 -14.66
CA ILE A 59 6.55 6.21 -13.88
C ILE A 59 5.23 6.20 -14.65
N SER A 60 4.91 7.29 -15.38
CA SER A 60 3.70 7.34 -16.20
C SER A 60 3.76 6.35 -17.36
N GLU A 61 4.92 6.17 -17.98
CA GLU A 61 5.14 5.17 -19.05
C GLU A 61 4.91 3.76 -18.51
N ASP A 62 5.49 3.39 -17.37
CA ASP A 62 5.25 2.07 -16.74
C ASP A 62 3.76 1.88 -16.37
N LEU A 63 3.15 2.88 -15.74
CA LEU A 63 1.74 2.82 -15.38
C LEU A 63 0.83 2.56 -16.57
N LEU A 64 1.01 3.32 -17.67
CA LEU A 64 0.11 3.32 -18.83
C LEU A 64 0.41 2.22 -19.84
N GLU A 65 1.68 1.82 -19.99
CA GLU A 65 2.10 0.88 -21.01
C GLU A 65 2.36 -0.54 -20.48
N ASN A 66 2.50 -0.68 -19.15
CA ASN A 66 2.79 -1.97 -18.51
C ASN A 66 1.74 -2.35 -17.45
N LEU A 67 1.62 -1.60 -16.37
CA LEU A 67 0.82 -2.00 -15.21
C LEU A 67 -0.69 -2.06 -15.52
N LEU A 68 -1.29 -0.97 -16.00
CA LEU A 68 -2.73 -0.94 -16.29
C LEU A 68 -3.12 -1.90 -17.43
N PRO A 69 -2.35 -2.05 -18.52
CA PRO A 69 -2.60 -3.08 -19.51
C PRO A 69 -2.58 -4.51 -18.96
N TYR A 70 -1.60 -4.87 -18.11
CA TYR A 70 -1.56 -6.18 -17.47
C TYR A 70 -2.88 -6.48 -16.71
N TRP A 71 -3.32 -5.57 -15.86
CA TRP A 71 -4.51 -5.74 -15.04
C TRP A 71 -5.83 -5.65 -15.82
N SER A 72 -5.86 -4.99 -16.96
CA SER A 72 -7.06 -4.91 -17.81
C SER A 72 -7.18 -6.04 -18.83
N MET A 73 -6.09 -6.70 -19.21
CA MET A 73 -6.09 -7.73 -20.26
C MET A 73 -5.91 -9.15 -19.72
N ILE A 74 -5.11 -9.33 -18.68
CA ILE A 74 -4.76 -10.66 -18.15
C ILE A 74 -5.64 -11.07 -16.98
N MET A 75 -6.01 -10.13 -16.12
CA MET A 75 -6.69 -10.42 -14.87
C MET A 75 -8.21 -10.63 -14.94
N PRO A 76 -8.96 -10.09 -15.92
CA PRO A 76 -10.41 -10.33 -15.98
C PRO A 76 -10.74 -11.81 -16.18
N ASP A 77 -11.61 -12.35 -15.30
CA ASP A 77 -12.18 -13.68 -15.45
C ASP A 77 -13.36 -13.62 -16.43
N THR A 78 -13.12 -13.94 -17.68
CA THR A 78 -14.12 -13.87 -18.75
C THR A 78 -15.15 -15.02 -18.70
N ILE A 79 -14.95 -16.00 -17.81
CA ILE A 79 -15.85 -17.16 -17.67
C ILE A 79 -16.85 -16.91 -16.54
N ASN A 80 -16.34 -16.53 -15.35
CA ASN A 80 -17.16 -16.40 -14.15
C ASN A 80 -17.40 -14.94 -13.74
N GLY A 81 -16.82 -13.98 -14.46
CA GLY A 81 -16.90 -12.56 -14.14
C GLY A 81 -15.91 -12.12 -13.05
N GLY A 82 -15.77 -10.82 -12.89
CA GLY A 82 -14.79 -10.23 -11.99
C GLY A 82 -13.34 -10.51 -12.40
N PHE A 83 -12.45 -10.67 -11.45
CA PHE A 83 -11.03 -10.88 -11.70
C PHE A 83 -10.57 -12.20 -11.10
N TYR A 84 -9.56 -12.84 -11.70
CA TYR A 84 -8.96 -14.05 -11.13
C TYR A 84 -8.44 -13.78 -9.72
N GLY A 85 -8.72 -14.71 -8.79
CA GLY A 85 -8.27 -14.61 -7.41
C GLY A 85 -6.78 -14.86 -7.24
N ARG A 86 -6.13 -15.54 -8.22
CA ARG A 86 -4.71 -15.88 -8.13
C ARG A 86 -4.06 -16.10 -9.50
N VAL A 87 -2.90 -15.46 -9.68
CA VAL A 87 -1.96 -15.69 -10.79
C VAL A 87 -0.55 -15.75 -10.21
N ASP A 88 0.23 -16.79 -10.51
CA ASP A 88 1.59 -16.91 -9.99
C ASP A 88 2.63 -16.20 -10.87
N ALA A 89 3.89 -16.21 -10.42
CA ALA A 89 4.99 -15.52 -11.13
C ALA A 89 5.34 -16.13 -12.50
N SER A 90 4.82 -17.32 -12.82
CA SER A 90 4.96 -17.95 -14.14
C SER A 90 3.76 -17.69 -15.06
N GLU A 91 2.89 -16.77 -14.72
CA GLU A 91 1.63 -16.44 -15.41
C GLU A 91 0.59 -17.59 -15.39
N GLN A 92 0.76 -18.56 -14.49
CA GLN A 92 -0.23 -19.60 -14.31
C GLN A 92 -1.43 -19.04 -13.57
N VAL A 93 -2.57 -18.98 -14.25
CA VAL A 93 -3.85 -18.64 -13.65
C VAL A 93 -4.39 -19.83 -12.85
N TYR A 94 -4.91 -19.56 -11.65
CA TYR A 94 -5.61 -20.52 -10.80
C TYR A 94 -7.12 -20.22 -10.85
N PRO A 95 -7.86 -20.78 -11.82
CA PRO A 95 -9.25 -20.35 -12.09
C PRO A 95 -10.23 -20.69 -10.96
N ASN A 96 -9.88 -21.64 -10.09
CA ASN A 96 -10.71 -22.04 -8.95
C ASN A 96 -10.29 -21.38 -7.63
N ALA A 97 -9.42 -20.36 -7.68
CA ALA A 97 -9.03 -19.62 -6.48
C ALA A 97 -10.16 -18.66 -6.06
N ASP A 98 -10.40 -18.57 -4.75
CA ASP A 98 -11.30 -17.60 -4.17
C ASP A 98 -10.91 -16.18 -4.58
N LYS A 99 -11.89 -15.32 -4.84
CA LYS A 99 -11.72 -13.92 -5.19
C LYS A 99 -11.78 -13.07 -3.92
N GLY A 100 -10.72 -12.32 -3.66
CA GLY A 100 -10.60 -11.49 -2.46
C GLY A 100 -11.39 -10.18 -2.54
N GLY A 101 -12.03 -9.79 -1.44
CA GLY A 101 -12.71 -8.49 -1.34
C GLY A 101 -11.72 -7.32 -1.46
N ILE A 102 -10.57 -7.40 -0.77
CA ILE A 102 -9.51 -6.38 -0.87
C ILE A 102 -8.98 -6.28 -2.31
N LEU A 103 -8.69 -7.42 -2.97
CA LEU A 103 -8.23 -7.42 -4.36
C LEU A 103 -9.20 -6.67 -5.28
N ASN A 104 -10.49 -7.00 -5.22
CA ASN A 104 -11.50 -6.41 -6.11
C ASN A 104 -11.76 -4.92 -5.79
N ALA A 105 -11.80 -4.53 -4.51
CA ALA A 105 -11.92 -3.14 -4.10
C ALA A 105 -10.74 -2.30 -4.59
N ARG A 106 -9.52 -2.79 -4.43
CA ARG A 106 -8.29 -2.12 -4.88
C ARG A 106 -8.23 -1.99 -6.41
N ILE A 107 -8.71 -2.99 -7.16
CA ILE A 107 -8.84 -2.90 -8.63
C ILE A 107 -9.86 -1.82 -9.01
N LEU A 108 -11.04 -1.80 -8.35
CA LEU A 108 -12.04 -0.74 -8.58
C LEU A 108 -11.45 0.65 -8.33
N TRP A 109 -10.74 0.84 -7.23
CA TRP A 109 -10.08 2.11 -6.91
C TRP A 109 -9.09 2.50 -8.02
N THR A 110 -8.22 1.56 -8.42
CA THR A 110 -7.15 1.82 -9.41
C THR A 110 -7.73 2.29 -10.75
N PHE A 111 -8.71 1.57 -11.30
CA PHE A 111 -9.28 1.95 -12.59
C PHE A 111 -10.20 3.18 -12.51
N SER A 112 -10.82 3.44 -11.36
CA SER A 112 -11.57 4.66 -11.12
C SER A 112 -10.66 5.88 -11.10
N SER A 113 -9.55 5.80 -10.39
CA SER A 113 -8.54 6.85 -10.33
C SER A 113 -7.87 7.07 -11.69
N ALA A 114 -7.52 5.99 -12.40
CA ALA A 114 -6.99 6.07 -13.76
C ALA A 114 -7.96 6.80 -14.71
N TYR A 115 -9.25 6.46 -14.68
CA TYR A 115 -10.25 7.18 -15.47
C TYR A 115 -10.38 8.65 -15.05
N ARG A 116 -10.36 8.92 -13.75
CA ARG A 116 -10.44 10.30 -13.24
C ARG A 116 -9.29 11.17 -13.76
N ILE A 117 -8.08 10.62 -13.81
CA ILE A 117 -6.87 11.37 -14.20
C ILE A 117 -6.71 11.43 -15.73
N PHE A 118 -6.78 10.30 -16.40
CA PHE A 118 -6.44 10.21 -17.84
C PHE A 118 -7.63 10.34 -18.78
N LYS A 119 -8.86 10.22 -18.28
CA LYS A 119 -10.12 10.32 -19.07
C LYS A 119 -10.24 9.29 -20.20
N ASP A 120 -9.48 8.22 -20.17
CA ASP A 120 -9.59 7.13 -21.12
C ASP A 120 -10.80 6.23 -20.76
N SER A 121 -11.69 6.05 -21.72
CA SER A 121 -12.92 5.25 -21.56
C SER A 121 -12.66 3.76 -21.32
N SER A 122 -11.51 3.24 -21.68
CA SER A 122 -11.13 1.86 -21.37
C SER A 122 -10.99 1.63 -19.86
N TYR A 123 -10.45 2.61 -19.13
CA TYR A 123 -10.38 2.55 -17.67
C TYR A 123 -11.76 2.65 -17.01
N LEU A 124 -12.66 3.49 -17.57
CA LEU A 124 -14.05 3.52 -17.10
C LEU A 124 -14.73 2.17 -17.31
N HIS A 125 -14.51 1.52 -18.46
CA HIS A 125 -15.05 0.19 -18.71
C HIS A 125 -14.58 -0.81 -17.65
N MET A 126 -13.29 -0.82 -17.30
CA MET A 126 -12.75 -1.71 -16.26
C MET A 126 -13.27 -1.35 -14.87
N ALA A 127 -13.39 -0.06 -14.53
CA ALA A 127 -13.98 0.38 -13.27
C ALA A 127 -15.45 -0.07 -13.14
N ASN A 128 -16.25 0.07 -14.21
CA ASN A 128 -17.63 -0.41 -14.24
C ASN A 128 -17.69 -1.93 -14.05
N TYR A 129 -16.83 -2.67 -14.75
CA TYR A 129 -16.76 -4.12 -14.63
C TYR A 129 -16.44 -4.57 -13.20
N ALA A 130 -15.45 -3.94 -12.55
CA ALA A 130 -15.11 -4.20 -11.15
C ALA A 130 -16.28 -3.85 -10.21
N LYS A 131 -16.87 -2.65 -10.37
CA LYS A 131 -17.97 -2.17 -9.53
C LYS A 131 -19.20 -3.08 -9.66
N ASP A 132 -19.59 -3.48 -10.87
CA ASP A 132 -20.76 -4.34 -11.10
C ASP A 132 -20.56 -5.70 -10.44
N TYR A 133 -19.35 -6.28 -10.54
CA TYR A 133 -19.02 -7.54 -9.88
C TYR A 133 -19.06 -7.42 -8.36
N ILE A 134 -18.48 -6.37 -7.78
CA ILE A 134 -18.51 -6.11 -6.34
C ILE A 134 -19.95 -6.00 -5.84
N VAL A 135 -20.79 -5.21 -6.49
CA VAL A 135 -22.18 -5.00 -6.09
C VAL A 135 -22.99 -6.30 -6.16
N SER A 136 -22.75 -7.14 -7.17
CA SER A 136 -23.53 -8.36 -7.39
C SER A 136 -23.08 -9.54 -6.52
N HIS A 137 -21.83 -9.58 -6.05
CA HIS A 137 -21.26 -10.77 -5.44
C HIS A 137 -20.64 -10.55 -4.05
N PHE A 138 -20.14 -9.34 -3.74
CA PHE A 138 -19.50 -9.10 -2.46
C PHE A 138 -20.39 -8.43 -1.43
N LEU A 139 -21.38 -7.62 -1.83
CA LEU A 139 -22.25 -6.95 -0.86
C LEU A 139 -23.24 -7.96 -0.24
N ASP A 140 -23.33 -7.93 1.10
CA ASP A 140 -24.24 -8.80 1.85
C ASP A 140 -25.59 -8.11 2.01
N GLU A 141 -26.58 -8.53 1.22
CA GLU A 141 -27.92 -7.94 1.24
C GLU A 141 -28.71 -8.19 2.54
N GLU A 142 -28.30 -9.20 3.33
CA GLU A 142 -29.01 -9.58 4.55
C GLU A 142 -28.51 -8.80 5.77
N TYR A 143 -27.17 -8.70 5.94
CA TYR A 143 -26.57 -8.08 7.13
C TYR A 143 -25.84 -6.78 6.80
N GLY A 144 -25.75 -6.40 5.53
CA GLY A 144 -24.97 -5.26 5.06
C GLY A 144 -23.45 -5.51 5.12
N GLY A 145 -22.67 -4.53 4.61
CA GLY A 145 -21.23 -4.69 4.44
C GLY A 145 -20.88 -5.69 3.34
N ALA A 146 -19.66 -6.22 3.37
CA ALA A 146 -19.16 -7.08 2.33
C ALA A 146 -18.62 -8.41 2.85
N TYR A 147 -18.61 -9.43 2.01
CA TYR A 147 -17.93 -10.69 2.26
C TYR A 147 -16.41 -10.50 2.11
N ARG A 148 -15.62 -11.19 2.93
CA ARG A 148 -14.17 -11.17 2.85
C ARG A 148 -13.66 -11.82 1.56
N THR A 149 -14.25 -12.99 1.18
CA THR A 149 -13.99 -13.65 -0.11
C THR A 149 -15.28 -14.24 -0.68
N VAL A 150 -15.29 -14.37 -2.00
CA VAL A 150 -16.24 -15.19 -2.74
C VAL A 150 -15.48 -16.29 -3.49
N ASN A 151 -16.14 -17.42 -3.79
CA ASN A 151 -15.51 -18.47 -4.58
C ASN A 151 -15.35 -18.04 -6.06
N GLU A 152 -14.81 -18.91 -6.89
CA GLU A 152 -14.53 -18.64 -8.31
C GLU A 152 -15.75 -18.22 -9.12
N ILE A 153 -16.96 -18.70 -8.75
CA ILE A 153 -18.23 -18.37 -9.44
C ILE A 153 -18.99 -17.20 -8.78
N GLY A 154 -18.42 -16.59 -7.74
CA GLY A 154 -19.00 -15.42 -7.08
C GLY A 154 -19.95 -15.72 -5.91
N GLU A 155 -20.03 -16.96 -5.41
CA GLU A 155 -20.79 -17.28 -4.20
C GLU A 155 -19.98 -16.95 -2.94
N PRO A 156 -20.61 -16.53 -1.83
CA PRO A 156 -19.92 -16.23 -0.58
C PRO A 156 -19.08 -17.42 -0.08
N ALA A 157 -17.79 -17.21 0.17
CA ALA A 157 -16.87 -18.23 0.68
C ALA A 157 -16.46 -17.90 2.14
N ASP A 158 -15.75 -16.80 2.37
CA ASP A 158 -15.51 -16.28 3.71
C ASP A 158 -16.44 -15.09 3.97
N THR A 159 -17.47 -15.32 4.76
CA THR A 159 -18.54 -14.33 5.01
C THR A 159 -18.23 -13.40 6.18
N ARG A 160 -17.11 -13.56 6.86
CA ARG A 160 -16.70 -12.69 7.98
C ARG A 160 -16.64 -11.23 7.54
N LYS A 161 -17.06 -10.33 8.44
CA LYS A 161 -16.86 -8.89 8.26
C LYS A 161 -15.50 -8.52 8.81
N HIS A 162 -14.72 -7.85 8.00
CA HIS A 162 -13.35 -7.48 8.33
C HIS A 162 -13.18 -5.98 8.12
N THR A 163 -12.91 -5.22 9.19
CA THR A 163 -12.86 -3.75 9.15
C THR A 163 -11.93 -3.24 8.05
N LEU A 164 -10.77 -3.88 7.87
CA LEU A 164 -9.84 -3.54 6.79
C LEU A 164 -10.46 -3.77 5.40
N THR A 165 -11.18 -4.87 5.17
CA THR A 165 -11.85 -5.14 3.89
C THR A 165 -12.95 -4.13 3.63
N GLU A 166 -13.76 -3.83 4.63
CA GLU A 166 -14.83 -2.83 4.55
C GLU A 166 -14.26 -1.42 4.25
N SER A 167 -13.11 -1.04 4.86
CA SER A 167 -12.47 0.24 4.58
C SER A 167 -12.05 0.37 3.11
N TYR A 168 -11.55 -0.70 2.50
CA TYR A 168 -11.24 -0.69 1.06
C TYR A 168 -12.46 -0.56 0.17
N PHE A 169 -13.60 -1.14 0.54
CA PHE A 169 -14.85 -0.93 -0.21
C PHE A 169 -15.33 0.53 -0.09
N ILE A 170 -15.26 1.13 1.11
CA ILE A 170 -15.56 2.57 1.26
C ILE A 170 -14.67 3.39 0.33
N TYR A 171 -13.37 3.15 0.35
CA TYR A 171 -12.38 3.89 -0.43
C TYR A 171 -12.60 3.75 -1.94
N ALA A 172 -12.83 2.52 -2.39
CA ALA A 172 -13.06 2.22 -3.80
C ALA A 172 -14.37 2.82 -4.33
N PHE A 173 -15.46 2.70 -3.60
CA PHE A 173 -16.73 3.30 -3.99
C PHE A 173 -16.68 4.83 -3.97
N ALA A 174 -15.98 5.44 -3.01
CA ALA A 174 -15.78 6.88 -2.94
C ALA A 174 -15.00 7.40 -4.17
N GLU A 175 -13.92 6.72 -4.57
CA GLU A 175 -13.15 7.10 -5.75
C GLU A 175 -13.93 6.85 -7.05
N TYR A 176 -14.70 5.77 -7.13
CA TYR A 176 -15.58 5.53 -8.27
C TYR A 176 -16.64 6.63 -8.40
N TYR A 177 -17.28 7.06 -7.30
CA TYR A 177 -18.18 8.21 -7.30
C TYR A 177 -17.46 9.49 -7.74
N ARG A 178 -16.26 9.75 -7.23
CA ARG A 178 -15.43 10.90 -7.61
C ARG A 178 -15.13 10.94 -9.11
N ALA A 179 -14.94 9.77 -9.71
CA ALA A 179 -14.64 9.63 -11.13
C ALA A 179 -15.85 9.76 -12.04
N THR A 180 -17.04 9.28 -11.59
CA THR A 180 -18.23 9.06 -12.44
C THR A 180 -19.46 9.89 -12.03
N GLY A 181 -19.59 10.26 -10.76
CA GLY A 181 -20.82 10.84 -10.19
C GLY A 181 -21.93 9.80 -9.91
N ASP A 182 -21.63 8.50 -9.90
CA ASP A 182 -22.62 7.44 -9.63
C ASP A 182 -23.06 7.48 -8.16
N GLN A 183 -24.26 8.01 -7.90
CA GLN A 183 -24.81 8.16 -6.56
C GLN A 183 -24.94 6.83 -5.81
N LYS A 184 -25.22 5.72 -6.49
CA LYS A 184 -25.33 4.41 -5.85
C LYS A 184 -24.00 3.95 -5.24
N ALA A 185 -22.88 4.28 -5.89
CA ALA A 185 -21.57 3.98 -5.33
C ALA A 185 -21.30 4.80 -4.06
N LEU A 186 -21.66 6.08 -4.05
CA LEU A 186 -21.57 6.90 -2.83
C LEU A 186 -22.48 6.36 -1.72
N ASP A 187 -23.70 5.97 -2.06
CA ASP A 187 -24.64 5.40 -1.09
C ASP A 187 -24.09 4.11 -0.46
N ASN A 188 -23.47 3.22 -1.25
CA ASN A 188 -22.79 2.02 -0.74
C ASN A 188 -21.63 2.36 0.20
N ALA A 189 -20.78 3.33 -0.15
CA ALA A 189 -19.69 3.78 0.72
C ALA A 189 -20.21 4.30 2.07
N ILE A 190 -21.26 5.12 2.04
CA ILE A 190 -21.90 5.68 3.25
C ILE A 190 -22.56 4.59 4.09
N GLU A 191 -23.18 3.59 3.47
CA GLU A 191 -23.79 2.48 4.20
C GLU A 191 -22.72 1.66 4.95
N ILE A 192 -21.64 1.28 4.27
CA ILE A 192 -20.53 0.53 4.88
C ILE A 192 -19.89 1.37 6.00
N PHE A 193 -19.66 2.67 5.80
CA PHE A 193 -19.19 3.57 6.84
C PHE A 193 -20.10 3.53 8.09
N LYS A 194 -21.42 3.63 7.91
CA LYS A 194 -22.37 3.58 9.03
C LYS A 194 -22.35 2.24 9.76
N LEU A 195 -22.12 1.14 9.05
CA LEU A 195 -21.97 -0.19 9.66
C LEU A 195 -20.70 -0.29 10.50
N LEU A 196 -19.56 0.24 10.02
CA LEU A 196 -18.34 0.30 10.81
C LEU A 196 -18.50 1.14 12.07
N GLU A 197 -19.13 2.32 11.97
CA GLU A 197 -19.38 3.17 13.12
C GLU A 197 -20.33 2.53 14.16
N LYS A 198 -21.25 1.71 13.70
CA LYS A 198 -22.20 0.99 14.55
C LYS A 198 -21.60 -0.20 15.26
N HIS A 199 -20.79 -1.01 14.53
CA HIS A 199 -20.38 -2.33 14.96
C HIS A 199 -18.89 -2.42 15.30
N ALA A 200 -18.01 -1.76 14.52
CA ALA A 200 -16.57 -1.88 14.68
C ALA A 200 -15.97 -0.88 15.68
N LEU A 201 -16.58 0.28 15.84
CA LEU A 201 -16.09 1.29 16.79
C LEU A 201 -16.13 0.78 18.25
N ASP A 202 -14.98 0.75 18.92
CA ASP A 202 -14.91 0.55 20.38
C ASP A 202 -15.35 1.82 21.11
N LYS A 203 -16.59 1.84 21.58
CA LYS A 203 -17.21 3.00 22.23
C LYS A 203 -16.64 3.33 23.60
N ASP A 204 -15.92 2.39 24.23
CA ASP A 204 -15.36 2.57 25.57
C ASP A 204 -13.93 3.12 25.51
N LEU A 205 -13.10 2.56 24.62
CA LEU A 205 -11.66 2.85 24.55
C LEU A 205 -11.24 3.50 23.23
N ASN A 206 -12.20 3.77 22.36
CA ASN A 206 -12.00 4.28 21.01
C ASN A 206 -11.18 3.33 20.10
N GLY A 207 -11.13 3.62 18.80
CA GLY A 207 -10.55 2.75 17.78
C GLY A 207 -11.51 1.68 17.31
N TYR A 208 -11.03 0.81 16.44
CA TYR A 208 -11.88 -0.13 15.72
C TYR A 208 -11.40 -1.55 15.91
N TYR A 209 -12.34 -2.47 16.12
CA TYR A 209 -12.10 -3.91 16.17
C TYR A 209 -11.92 -4.47 14.76
N GLU A 210 -11.17 -5.56 14.64
CA GLU A 210 -10.72 -6.11 13.36
C GLU A 210 -11.76 -6.95 12.64
N VAL A 211 -12.37 -7.95 13.33
CA VAL A 211 -13.10 -9.05 12.69
C VAL A 211 -14.40 -9.35 13.44
N PHE A 212 -15.43 -9.68 12.64
CA PHE A 212 -16.77 -10.03 13.10
C PHE A 212 -17.29 -11.25 12.34
N THR A 213 -18.28 -11.93 12.91
CA THR A 213 -19.12 -12.90 12.18
C THR A 213 -19.89 -12.19 11.06
N ARG A 214 -20.54 -12.94 10.18
CA ARG A 214 -21.34 -12.39 9.09
C ARG A 214 -22.42 -11.39 9.58
N ASP A 215 -23.03 -11.65 10.72
CA ASP A 215 -24.07 -10.85 11.37
C ASP A 215 -23.52 -9.78 12.33
N TRP A 216 -22.23 -9.44 12.22
CA TRP A 216 -21.53 -8.40 12.96
C TRP A 216 -21.35 -8.69 14.47
N GLU A 217 -21.42 -9.96 14.91
CA GLU A 217 -21.09 -10.32 16.27
C GLU A 217 -19.55 -10.40 16.45
N ARG A 218 -19.07 -9.90 17.57
CA ARG A 218 -17.64 -10.02 17.91
C ARG A 218 -17.31 -11.45 18.33
N SER A 219 -16.22 -11.98 17.80
CA SER A 219 -15.69 -13.27 18.22
C SER A 219 -14.16 -13.22 18.29
N ARG A 220 -13.63 -13.56 19.47
CA ARG A 220 -12.17 -13.65 19.66
C ARG A 220 -11.54 -14.80 18.86
N ASP A 221 -12.28 -15.83 18.54
CA ASP A 221 -11.82 -16.98 17.75
C ASP A 221 -11.60 -16.63 16.26
N LEU A 222 -11.95 -15.38 15.86
CA LEU A 222 -11.85 -14.91 14.49
C LEU A 222 -10.65 -13.98 14.24
N LEU A 223 -9.84 -13.67 15.26
CA LEU A 223 -8.70 -12.76 15.13
C LEU A 223 -7.73 -13.24 14.03
N LEU A 224 -7.14 -12.30 13.31
CA LEU A 224 -6.27 -12.57 12.16
C LEU A 224 -4.95 -13.25 12.55
N ASN A 225 -4.52 -13.07 13.77
CA ASN A 225 -3.28 -13.62 14.27
C ASN A 225 -3.59 -14.74 15.27
N GLU A 226 -3.53 -16.00 14.78
CA GLU A 226 -3.72 -17.20 15.62
C GLU A 226 -2.70 -17.29 16.76
N ASN A 227 -1.58 -16.56 16.66
CA ASN A 227 -0.47 -16.62 17.62
C ASN A 227 -0.55 -15.56 18.73
N SER A 228 -1.46 -14.59 18.63
CA SER A 228 -1.61 -13.52 19.63
C SER A 228 -3.09 -13.18 19.85
N PRO A 229 -3.76 -13.94 20.75
CA PRO A 229 -5.18 -13.71 21.04
C PRO A 229 -5.44 -12.37 21.74
N GLU A 230 -4.42 -11.58 22.02
CA GLU A 230 -4.49 -10.26 22.64
C GLU A 230 -4.55 -9.13 21.63
N ASP A 231 -4.25 -9.37 20.34
CA ASP A 231 -4.26 -8.36 19.28
C ASP A 231 -5.71 -7.99 18.92
N GLU A 232 -6.21 -6.92 19.46
CA GLU A 232 -7.59 -6.46 19.21
C GLU A 232 -7.66 -5.25 18.28
N LYS A 233 -6.53 -4.54 18.10
CA LYS A 233 -6.38 -3.36 17.24
C LYS A 233 -5.07 -3.43 16.48
N THR A 234 -5.09 -3.06 15.20
CA THR A 234 -3.89 -3.06 14.37
C THR A 234 -3.62 -1.70 13.74
N MET A 235 -2.35 -1.40 13.52
CA MET A 235 -1.92 -0.23 12.77
C MET A 235 -2.51 -0.25 11.36
N ILE A 236 -2.46 -1.40 10.68
CA ILE A 236 -2.93 -1.53 9.28
C ILE A 236 -4.39 -1.12 9.14
N THR A 237 -5.27 -1.63 10.00
CA THR A 237 -6.69 -1.27 9.95
C THR A 237 -6.91 0.22 10.20
N HIS A 238 -6.22 0.82 11.18
CA HIS A 238 -6.39 2.24 11.48
C HIS A 238 -5.78 3.14 10.40
N LEU A 239 -4.66 2.75 9.78
CA LEU A 239 -4.08 3.46 8.65
C LEU A 239 -5.04 3.51 7.46
N HIS A 240 -5.62 2.36 7.10
CA HIS A 240 -6.55 2.29 5.97
C HIS A 240 -7.95 2.85 6.29
N LEU A 241 -8.31 2.99 7.57
CA LEU A 241 -9.46 3.82 7.96
C LEU A 241 -9.16 5.32 7.76
N VAL A 242 -7.95 5.80 8.09
CA VAL A 242 -7.56 7.19 7.76
C VAL A 242 -7.70 7.44 6.27
N GLU A 243 -7.18 6.55 5.45
CA GLU A 243 -7.24 6.62 3.98
C GLU A 243 -8.68 6.58 3.45
N ALA A 244 -9.46 5.58 3.88
CA ALA A 244 -10.84 5.40 3.42
C ALA A 244 -11.75 6.56 3.84
N TYR A 245 -11.59 7.05 5.08
CA TYR A 245 -12.38 8.15 5.59
C TYR A 245 -11.97 9.49 4.94
N ALA A 246 -10.69 9.68 4.62
CA ALA A 246 -10.23 10.81 3.82
C ALA A 246 -10.83 10.77 2.40
N GLY A 247 -10.82 9.60 1.75
CA GLY A 247 -11.45 9.39 0.44
C GLY A 247 -12.95 9.68 0.45
N LEU A 248 -13.68 9.18 1.47
CA LEU A 248 -15.11 9.41 1.60
C LEU A 248 -15.42 10.89 1.94
N TYR A 249 -14.67 11.51 2.85
CA TYR A 249 -14.87 12.91 3.22
C TYR A 249 -14.67 13.86 2.03
N ARG A 250 -13.75 13.54 1.12
CA ARG A 250 -13.52 14.32 -0.10
C ARG A 250 -14.75 14.43 -0.99
N VAL A 251 -15.64 13.44 -0.97
CA VAL A 251 -16.84 13.38 -1.81
C VAL A 251 -18.16 13.51 -1.01
N TRP A 252 -18.09 13.34 0.30
CA TRP A 252 -19.22 13.47 1.22
C TRP A 252 -18.79 14.24 2.48
N PRO A 253 -18.60 15.59 2.38
CA PRO A 253 -18.05 16.43 3.44
C PRO A 253 -19.08 16.77 4.53
N GLU A 254 -19.76 15.77 5.05
CA GLU A 254 -20.71 15.92 6.15
C GLU A 254 -19.99 16.02 7.51
N LYS A 255 -20.57 16.75 8.45
CA LYS A 255 -19.98 16.97 9.77
C LYS A 255 -19.63 15.67 10.49
N GLN A 256 -20.49 14.66 10.41
CA GLN A 256 -20.21 13.35 10.99
C GLN A 256 -18.95 12.71 10.40
N MET A 257 -18.77 12.83 9.09
CA MET A 257 -17.59 12.27 8.41
C MET A 257 -16.31 13.04 8.80
N GLU A 258 -16.40 14.36 8.88
CA GLU A 258 -15.31 15.21 9.38
C GLU A 258 -14.86 14.81 10.80
N GLU A 259 -15.81 14.68 11.71
CA GLU A 259 -15.55 14.27 13.10
C GLU A 259 -14.89 12.87 13.17
N ARG A 260 -15.29 11.94 12.29
CA ARG A 260 -14.73 10.59 12.25
C ARG A 260 -13.36 10.54 11.59
N LEU A 261 -13.14 11.29 10.51
CA LEU A 261 -11.82 11.43 9.90
C LEU A 261 -10.82 12.04 10.89
N ARG A 262 -11.21 13.10 11.61
CA ARG A 262 -10.38 13.70 12.65
C ARG A 262 -10.07 12.67 13.75
N ASN A 263 -11.07 11.91 14.21
CA ASN A 263 -10.88 10.90 15.22
C ASN A 263 -9.89 9.81 14.83
N VAL A 264 -10.00 9.22 13.64
CA VAL A 264 -9.06 8.16 13.20
C VAL A 264 -7.65 8.71 12.98
N LEU A 265 -7.53 9.96 12.49
CA LEU A 265 -6.25 10.64 12.36
C LEU A 265 -5.59 10.88 13.72
N GLU A 266 -6.33 11.40 14.70
CA GLU A 266 -5.84 11.61 16.06
C GLU A 266 -5.47 10.30 16.77
N LEU A 267 -6.22 9.21 16.53
CA LEU A 267 -5.87 7.87 17.02
C LEU A 267 -4.54 7.40 16.42
N PHE A 268 -4.38 7.53 15.11
CA PHE A 268 -3.13 7.16 14.45
C PHE A 268 -1.94 7.93 15.02
N ILE A 269 -2.06 9.25 15.10
CA ILE A 269 -1.02 10.13 15.64
C ILE A 269 -0.70 9.80 17.11
N ASN A 270 -1.71 9.57 17.94
CA ASN A 270 -1.52 9.54 19.40
C ASN A 270 -1.40 8.14 20.01
N LYS A 271 -1.82 7.09 19.28
CA LYS A 271 -1.86 5.72 19.78
C LYS A 271 -1.00 4.76 18.97
N ILE A 272 -0.82 5.03 17.68
CA ILE A 272 -0.13 4.12 16.76
C ILE A 272 1.31 4.57 16.50
N VAL A 273 1.56 5.87 16.39
CA VAL A 273 2.94 6.37 16.25
C VAL A 273 3.62 6.39 17.62
N ASP A 274 4.71 5.65 17.76
CA ASP A 274 5.57 5.70 18.94
C ASP A 274 6.20 7.09 19.07
N LYS A 275 6.20 7.65 20.28
CA LYS A 275 6.63 9.04 20.50
C LYS A 275 8.12 9.23 20.67
N GLU A 276 8.88 8.14 20.84
CA GLU A 276 10.32 8.14 21.01
C GLU A 276 11.03 7.76 19.72
N THR A 277 10.58 6.68 19.06
CA THR A 277 11.20 6.16 17.84
C THR A 277 10.58 6.71 16.56
N PHE A 278 9.32 7.15 16.60
CA PHE A 278 8.49 7.57 15.46
C PHE A 278 8.15 6.46 14.47
N HIS A 279 8.42 5.19 14.80
CA HIS A 279 7.87 4.05 14.08
C HIS A 279 6.40 3.82 14.42
N THR A 280 5.70 3.13 13.56
CA THR A 280 4.30 2.73 13.79
C THR A 280 4.24 1.41 14.56
N ILE A 281 3.43 1.37 15.61
CA ILE A 281 3.21 0.18 16.44
C ILE A 281 2.25 -0.75 15.73
N TYR A 282 2.73 -1.93 15.33
CA TYR A 282 2.04 -2.83 14.41
C TYR A 282 0.78 -3.46 14.99
N PHE A 283 0.87 -4.06 16.19
CA PHE A 283 -0.23 -4.71 16.89
C PHE A 283 -0.39 -4.16 18.32
N LEU A 284 -1.64 -3.98 18.72
CA LEU A 284 -2.01 -3.43 20.03
C LEU A 284 -3.14 -4.24 20.65
N ASP A 285 -3.14 -4.30 21.98
CA ASP A 285 -4.28 -4.80 22.73
C ASP A 285 -5.46 -3.80 22.71
N ARG A 286 -6.58 -4.19 23.31
CA ARG A 286 -7.75 -3.31 23.42
C ARG A 286 -7.44 -1.97 24.10
N ASN A 287 -6.49 -1.95 25.06
CA ASN A 287 -6.10 -0.77 25.82
C ASN A 287 -5.03 0.09 25.14
N TRP A 288 -4.67 -0.23 23.88
CA TRP A 288 -3.63 0.41 23.12
C TRP A 288 -2.19 0.14 23.61
N ASN A 289 -1.97 -0.97 24.33
CA ASN A 289 -0.62 -1.39 24.68
C ASN A 289 -0.03 -2.19 23.52
N PRO A 290 1.24 -1.95 23.13
CA PRO A 290 1.94 -2.76 22.12
C PRO A 290 1.99 -4.24 22.53
N THR A 291 1.66 -5.13 21.60
CA THR A 291 1.74 -6.60 21.79
C THR A 291 2.91 -7.21 21.02
N THR A 292 3.51 -6.46 20.09
CA THR A 292 4.68 -6.86 19.31
C THR A 292 5.72 -5.75 19.29
N GLN A 293 6.96 -6.12 18.95
CA GLN A 293 8.09 -5.20 18.77
C GLN A 293 8.62 -5.34 17.34
N ILE A 294 7.84 -4.84 16.38
CA ILE A 294 8.15 -4.90 14.96
C ILE A 294 8.13 -3.48 14.40
N ASP A 295 9.26 -3.07 13.80
CA ASP A 295 9.32 -1.90 12.95
C ASP A 295 8.99 -2.31 11.52
N SER A 296 7.98 -1.67 10.92
CA SER A 296 7.56 -1.93 9.54
C SER A 296 7.80 -0.68 8.71
N TYR A 297 8.94 -0.65 8.04
CA TYR A 297 9.42 0.53 7.32
C TYR A 297 8.50 0.99 6.19
N GLY A 298 7.90 0.02 5.48
CA GLY A 298 6.91 0.31 4.44
C GLY A 298 5.66 1.01 4.97
N HIS A 299 5.13 0.55 6.12
CA HIS A 299 3.96 1.18 6.74
C HIS A 299 4.30 2.53 7.38
N ASP A 300 5.51 2.69 7.89
CA ASP A 300 5.96 4.00 8.38
C ASP A 300 5.92 5.03 7.27
N ILE A 301 6.55 4.74 6.13
CA ILE A 301 6.58 5.70 5.02
C ILE A 301 5.21 5.87 4.36
N GLU A 302 4.36 4.83 4.29
CA GLU A 302 2.98 4.94 3.84
C GLU A 302 2.16 5.82 4.79
N GLY A 303 2.25 5.55 6.10
CA GLY A 303 1.57 6.34 7.13
C GLY A 303 2.00 7.80 7.11
N ALA A 304 3.28 8.08 6.90
CA ALA A 304 3.82 9.43 6.88
C ALA A 304 3.10 10.36 5.89
N TRP A 305 2.77 9.90 4.68
CA TRP A 305 2.10 10.74 3.70
C TRP A 305 0.57 10.68 3.80
N LEU A 306 -0.02 9.53 4.17
CA LEU A 306 -1.48 9.39 4.30
C LEU A 306 -2.07 10.30 5.40
N ILE A 307 -1.36 10.45 6.52
CA ILE A 307 -1.83 11.38 7.58
C ILE A 307 -1.80 12.84 7.13
N VAL A 308 -0.86 13.23 6.29
CA VAL A 308 -0.79 14.58 5.71
C VAL A 308 -1.97 14.82 4.75
N GLU A 309 -2.29 13.84 3.89
CA GLU A 309 -3.47 13.91 3.02
C GLU A 309 -4.77 14.09 3.80
N ALA A 310 -4.94 13.33 4.89
CA ALA A 310 -6.09 13.44 5.77
C ALA A 310 -6.17 14.82 6.44
N ALA A 311 -5.06 15.33 6.97
CA ALA A 311 -4.99 16.62 7.64
C ALA A 311 -5.30 17.78 6.68
N ARG A 312 -4.80 17.72 5.44
CA ARG A 312 -5.09 18.74 4.39
C ARG A 312 -6.59 18.88 4.12
N LEU A 313 -7.34 17.78 4.18
CA LEU A 313 -8.79 17.80 3.93
C LEU A 313 -9.58 18.45 5.07
N LEU A 314 -9.09 18.41 6.30
CA LEU A 314 -9.77 18.94 7.47
C LEU A 314 -9.74 20.47 7.58
N ASN A 315 -8.98 21.17 6.72
CA ASN A 315 -8.85 22.64 6.68
C ASN A 315 -8.50 23.28 8.05
N ASP A 316 -7.72 22.57 8.86
CA ASP A 316 -7.21 23.00 10.16
C ASP A 316 -5.71 23.23 10.04
N ALA A 317 -5.29 24.50 9.99
CA ALA A 317 -3.91 24.86 9.72
C ALA A 317 -2.94 24.45 10.84
N GLU A 318 -3.37 24.49 12.10
CA GLU A 318 -2.55 24.09 13.25
C GLU A 318 -2.36 22.56 13.23
N LEU A 319 -3.43 21.81 13.02
CA LEU A 319 -3.36 20.36 12.86
C LEU A 319 -2.46 19.97 11.69
N LEU A 320 -2.59 20.63 10.54
CA LEU A 320 -1.77 20.33 9.36
C LEU A 320 -0.28 20.56 9.64
N GLU A 321 0.09 21.69 10.26
CA GLU A 321 1.48 22.00 10.61
C GLU A 321 2.08 20.95 11.55
N ASP A 322 1.32 20.49 12.54
CA ASP A 322 1.76 19.46 13.50
C ASP A 322 1.88 18.10 12.83
N VAL A 323 0.95 17.76 11.94
CA VAL A 323 0.99 16.50 11.17
C VAL A 323 2.15 16.51 10.18
N GLU A 324 2.44 17.60 9.49
CA GLU A 324 3.60 17.70 8.59
C GLU A 324 4.92 17.52 9.35
N LYS A 325 5.07 18.14 10.53
CA LYS A 325 6.25 17.92 11.39
C LYS A 325 6.38 16.46 11.82
N LEU A 326 5.27 15.81 12.18
CA LEU A 326 5.26 14.40 12.55
C LEU A 326 5.59 13.50 11.35
N SER A 327 5.01 13.77 10.19
CA SER A 327 5.27 13.06 8.94
C SER A 327 6.78 13.01 8.62
N ILE A 328 7.48 14.14 8.77
CA ILE A 328 8.94 14.18 8.57
C ILE A 328 9.69 13.31 9.57
N LYS A 329 9.25 13.23 10.83
CA LYS A 329 9.88 12.35 11.83
C LYS A 329 9.67 10.88 11.49
N ILE A 330 8.45 10.49 11.09
CA ILE A 330 8.14 9.12 10.65
C ILE A 330 8.95 8.80 9.37
N SER A 331 9.01 9.71 8.39
CA SER A 331 9.81 9.51 7.17
C SER A 331 11.30 9.31 7.48
N ASN A 332 11.82 9.99 8.52
CA ASN A 332 13.21 9.79 8.96
C ASN A 332 13.41 8.46 9.70
N ALA A 333 12.44 8.00 10.50
CA ALA A 333 12.47 6.67 11.10
C ALA A 333 12.46 5.57 10.01
N ALA A 334 11.60 5.70 9.01
CA ALA A 334 11.53 4.76 7.88
C ALA A 334 12.86 4.64 7.09
N LYS A 335 13.76 5.65 7.15
CA LYS A 335 15.09 5.56 6.54
C LYS A 335 15.95 4.42 7.09
N GLU A 336 15.66 3.92 8.30
CA GLU A 336 16.36 2.77 8.87
C GLU A 336 16.20 1.49 8.03
N GLY A 337 15.12 1.42 7.23
CA GLY A 337 14.87 0.35 6.27
C GLY A 337 15.46 0.57 4.88
N LEU A 338 16.10 1.71 4.59
CA LEU A 338 16.69 1.96 3.27
C LEU A 338 18.07 1.31 3.14
N GLU A 339 18.28 0.64 2.02
CA GLU A 339 19.57 0.05 1.64
C GLU A 339 20.30 0.92 0.61
N GLU A 340 21.61 0.71 0.48
CA GLU A 340 22.48 1.48 -0.44
C GLU A 340 22.07 1.33 -1.93
N ASP A 341 21.39 0.26 -2.28
CA ASP A 341 20.88 0.00 -3.64
C ASP A 341 19.58 0.74 -3.97
N GLY A 342 19.02 1.49 -3.03
CA GLY A 342 17.77 2.24 -3.13
C GLY A 342 16.52 1.44 -2.76
N SER A 343 16.66 0.18 -2.35
CA SER A 343 15.55 -0.63 -1.87
C SER A 343 15.17 -0.29 -0.44
N MET A 344 13.92 -0.60 -0.09
CA MET A 344 13.41 -0.56 1.28
C MET A 344 13.17 -1.98 1.79
N LEU A 345 13.68 -2.27 2.97
CA LEU A 345 13.40 -3.50 3.71
C LEU A 345 11.96 -3.51 4.20
N THR A 346 11.40 -4.70 4.39
CA THR A 346 10.00 -4.85 4.82
C THR A 346 9.85 -4.54 6.30
N GLU A 347 10.57 -5.26 7.17
CA GLU A 347 10.38 -5.17 8.61
C GLU A 347 11.59 -5.68 9.41
N LYS A 348 11.66 -5.26 10.67
CA LYS A 348 12.62 -5.74 11.66
C LYS A 348 11.90 -6.12 12.95
N ASP A 349 12.11 -7.34 13.41
CA ASP A 349 11.70 -7.77 14.74
C ASP A 349 12.75 -7.35 15.78
N LEU A 350 12.40 -6.39 16.61
CA LEU A 350 13.30 -5.82 17.63
C LEU A 350 13.58 -6.79 18.77
N SER A 351 12.67 -7.74 19.04
CA SER A 351 12.83 -8.72 20.11
C SER A 351 13.90 -9.78 19.79
N THR A 352 14.06 -10.10 18.51
CA THR A 352 15.02 -11.10 18.01
C THR A 352 16.19 -10.48 17.25
N GLY A 353 16.04 -9.24 16.79
CA GLY A 353 16.97 -8.57 15.89
C GLY A 353 16.88 -9.09 14.44
N HIS A 354 15.89 -9.94 14.13
CA HIS A 354 15.71 -10.48 12.78
C HIS A 354 15.23 -9.39 11.81
N VAL A 355 15.88 -9.29 10.65
CA VAL A 355 15.52 -8.40 9.56
C VAL A 355 15.00 -9.24 8.39
N VAL A 356 13.84 -8.87 7.85
CA VAL A 356 13.30 -9.49 6.64
C VAL A 356 14.00 -8.89 5.43
N THR A 357 14.87 -9.67 4.79
CA THR A 357 15.69 -9.21 3.66
C THR A 357 15.04 -9.40 2.29
N ILE A 358 13.88 -10.08 2.22
CA ILE A 358 13.05 -10.11 1.02
C ILE A 358 12.36 -8.75 0.88
N ARG A 359 12.41 -8.17 -0.33
CA ARG A 359 11.75 -6.90 -0.64
C ARG A 359 10.39 -7.18 -1.29
N SER A 360 9.38 -6.44 -0.92
CA SER A 360 8.06 -6.50 -1.52
C SER A 360 7.80 -5.27 -2.39
N TRP A 361 6.94 -5.38 -3.35
CA TRP A 361 6.65 -4.34 -4.35
C TRP A 361 6.03 -3.08 -3.76
N TRP A 362 5.22 -3.26 -2.71
CA TRP A 362 4.41 -2.19 -2.17
C TRP A 362 5.24 -1.21 -1.33
N GLU A 363 6.20 -1.68 -0.54
CA GLU A 363 7.10 -0.80 0.23
C GLU A 363 7.93 0.07 -0.70
N GLN A 364 8.37 -0.48 -1.85
CA GLN A 364 9.13 0.29 -2.83
C GLN A 364 8.26 1.39 -3.46
N ALA A 365 7.00 1.09 -3.78
CA ALA A 365 6.05 2.07 -4.30
C ALA A 365 5.74 3.17 -3.27
N GLU A 366 5.49 2.80 -2.02
CA GLU A 366 5.21 3.75 -0.93
C GLU A 366 6.43 4.61 -0.60
N SER A 367 7.64 4.07 -0.71
CA SER A 367 8.89 4.83 -0.57
C SER A 367 8.93 6.03 -1.52
N ILE A 368 8.54 5.86 -2.79
CA ILE A 368 8.52 6.97 -3.75
C ILE A 368 7.56 8.07 -3.31
N VAL A 369 6.30 7.72 -2.98
CA VAL A 369 5.28 8.71 -2.62
C VAL A 369 5.59 9.40 -1.30
N GLY A 370 5.99 8.63 -0.30
CA GLY A 370 6.27 9.17 1.03
C GLY A 370 7.47 10.10 1.05
N TYR A 371 8.57 9.75 0.37
CA TYR A 371 9.72 10.65 0.29
C TYR A 371 9.48 11.83 -0.67
N LEU A 372 8.69 11.68 -1.72
CA LEU A 372 8.24 12.82 -2.52
C LEU A 372 7.39 13.79 -1.67
N ASN A 373 6.49 13.29 -0.82
CA ASN A 373 5.75 14.10 0.14
C ASN A 373 6.68 14.83 1.14
N ALA A 374 7.71 14.14 1.65
CA ALA A 374 8.70 14.76 2.54
C ALA A 374 9.50 15.86 1.83
N TYR A 375 9.84 15.66 0.55
CA TYR A 375 10.46 16.69 -0.29
C TYR A 375 9.54 17.90 -0.47
N GLU A 376 8.25 17.69 -0.77
CA GLU A 376 7.26 18.77 -0.92
C GLU A 376 7.11 19.63 0.34
N ILE A 377 7.16 19.01 1.52
CA ILE A 377 7.05 19.71 2.81
C ILE A 377 8.32 20.51 3.13
N THR A 378 9.49 19.92 2.88
CA THR A 378 10.76 20.48 3.38
C THR A 378 11.60 21.23 2.35
N GLY A 379 11.45 20.89 1.08
CA GLY A 379 12.36 21.33 0.01
C GLY A 379 13.75 20.66 0.08
N ASP A 380 13.98 19.66 0.95
CA ASP A 380 15.26 18.95 1.09
C ASP A 380 15.44 17.94 -0.03
N GLU A 381 16.41 18.20 -0.91
CA GLU A 381 16.74 17.37 -2.09
C GLU A 381 17.06 15.92 -1.73
N SER A 382 17.54 15.65 -0.53
CA SER A 382 17.87 14.28 -0.10
C SER A 382 16.65 13.34 -0.13
N TYR A 383 15.45 13.84 0.09
CA TYR A 383 14.22 13.04 -0.04
C TYR A 383 13.87 12.77 -1.50
N LEU A 384 14.09 13.72 -2.40
CA LEU A 384 13.91 13.49 -3.84
C LEU A 384 14.90 12.44 -4.36
N ASP A 385 16.15 12.50 -3.91
CA ASP A 385 17.17 11.50 -4.26
C ASP A 385 16.75 10.08 -3.82
N ILE A 386 16.13 9.93 -2.64
CA ILE A 386 15.59 8.63 -2.19
C ILE A 386 14.49 8.16 -3.15
N SER A 387 13.51 9.01 -3.49
CA SER A 387 12.44 8.65 -4.43
C SER A 387 13.00 8.21 -5.80
N MET A 388 14.01 8.92 -6.30
CA MET A 388 14.69 8.58 -7.57
C MET A 388 15.41 7.24 -7.49
N ASN A 389 16.12 6.96 -6.39
CA ASN A 389 16.85 5.70 -6.19
C ASN A 389 15.87 4.52 -6.04
N SER A 390 14.77 4.68 -5.29
CA SER A 390 13.72 3.67 -5.21
C SER A 390 13.10 3.36 -6.57
N TRP A 391 12.89 4.38 -7.43
CA TRP A 391 12.41 4.15 -8.79
C TRP A 391 13.43 3.39 -9.65
N ILE A 392 14.73 3.69 -9.52
CA ILE A 392 15.80 2.95 -10.21
C ILE A 392 15.78 1.48 -9.78
N TYR A 393 15.64 1.21 -8.48
CA TYR A 393 15.54 -0.16 -7.97
C TYR A 393 14.32 -0.89 -8.53
N ILE A 394 13.14 -0.25 -8.52
CA ILE A 394 11.90 -0.82 -9.06
C ILE A 394 12.08 -1.22 -10.54
N LYS A 395 12.62 -0.32 -11.36
CA LYS A 395 12.82 -0.60 -12.79
C LYS A 395 13.71 -1.82 -13.05
N ASN A 396 14.71 -2.02 -12.21
CA ASN A 396 15.70 -3.07 -12.40
C ASN A 396 15.23 -4.43 -11.86
N HIS A 397 14.31 -4.46 -10.86
CA HIS A 397 14.04 -5.67 -10.10
C HIS A 397 12.55 -6.06 -10.04
N PHE A 398 11.64 -5.11 -10.08
CA PHE A 398 10.21 -5.40 -9.92
C PHE A 398 9.41 -5.41 -11.21
N ILE A 399 9.77 -4.61 -12.21
CA ILE A 399 9.05 -4.57 -13.50
C ILE A 399 9.32 -5.84 -14.29
N ASP A 400 8.25 -6.61 -14.61
CA ASP A 400 8.35 -7.75 -15.51
C ASP A 400 8.27 -7.29 -16.98
N ASN A 401 9.43 -7.07 -17.57
CA ASN A 401 9.53 -6.62 -18.97
C ASN A 401 9.19 -7.71 -20.01
N VAL A 402 8.89 -8.94 -19.56
CA VAL A 402 8.59 -10.07 -20.47
C VAL A 402 7.08 -10.30 -20.53
N ASN A 403 6.43 -10.40 -19.38
CA ASN A 403 5.01 -10.75 -19.29
C ASN A 403 4.12 -9.57 -18.90
N GLY A 404 4.72 -8.46 -18.49
CA GLY A 404 4.04 -7.28 -18.00
C GLY A 404 3.71 -7.36 -16.51
N GLY A 405 3.27 -6.23 -15.96
CA GLY A 405 3.03 -6.07 -14.53
C GLY A 405 4.33 -6.04 -13.71
N TRP A 406 4.20 -6.30 -12.43
CA TRP A 406 5.33 -6.31 -11.49
C TRP A 406 5.42 -7.65 -10.78
N PHE A 407 6.64 -8.09 -10.46
CA PHE A 407 6.86 -9.14 -9.47
C PHE A 407 6.46 -8.63 -8.08
N SER A 408 5.88 -9.50 -7.25
CA SER A 408 5.45 -9.10 -5.91
C SER A 408 6.58 -9.13 -4.88
N LEU A 409 7.55 -10.02 -5.05
CA LEU A 409 8.68 -10.17 -4.13
C LEU A 409 9.97 -10.39 -4.90
N VAL A 410 11.05 -9.79 -4.40
CA VAL A 410 12.42 -10.05 -4.86
C VAL A 410 13.31 -10.43 -3.68
N SER A 411 14.32 -11.24 -3.94
CA SER A 411 15.31 -11.65 -2.95
C SER A 411 16.24 -10.50 -2.59
N GLU A 412 17.10 -10.70 -1.60
CA GLU A 412 18.17 -9.77 -1.23
C GLU A 412 19.11 -9.44 -2.42
N SER A 413 19.29 -10.38 -3.36
CA SER A 413 20.07 -10.15 -4.59
C SER A 413 19.26 -9.47 -5.72
N GLY A 414 18.00 -9.09 -5.48
CA GLY A 414 17.15 -8.44 -6.48
C GLY A 414 16.49 -9.39 -7.48
N GLU A 415 16.57 -10.71 -7.28
CA GLU A 415 15.97 -11.71 -8.18
C GLU A 415 14.52 -12.00 -7.78
N PRO A 416 13.56 -12.16 -8.71
CA PRO A 416 12.19 -12.54 -8.42
C PRO A 416 12.09 -13.87 -7.64
N VAL A 417 11.27 -13.89 -6.57
CA VAL A 417 11.18 -15.06 -5.64
C VAL A 417 10.10 -16.07 -6.05
N GLY A 418 9.46 -15.91 -7.20
CA GLY A 418 8.47 -16.87 -7.69
C GLY A 418 7.16 -16.91 -6.90
N ARG A 419 6.78 -15.80 -6.26
CA ARG A 419 5.48 -15.62 -5.59
C ARG A 419 4.41 -15.11 -6.55
N ASP A 420 3.15 -15.18 -6.11
CA ASP A 420 2.00 -14.77 -6.91
C ASP A 420 2.13 -13.30 -7.36
N LYS A 421 1.87 -13.02 -8.62
CA LYS A 421 1.73 -11.66 -9.17
C LYS A 421 0.37 -11.04 -8.83
N ALA A 422 -0.64 -11.91 -8.62
CA ALA A 422 -1.96 -11.51 -8.17
C ALA A 422 -2.49 -12.52 -7.13
N ASN A 423 -2.97 -12.03 -6.02
CA ASN A 423 -3.66 -12.80 -4.99
C ASN A 423 -4.51 -11.87 -4.11
N TYR A 424 -5.03 -12.37 -2.99
CA TYR A 424 -5.84 -11.58 -2.06
C TYR A 424 -5.22 -10.21 -1.71
N TRP A 425 -3.88 -10.14 -1.60
CA TRP A 425 -3.14 -8.94 -1.19
C TRP A 425 -2.41 -8.24 -2.34
N THR A 426 -1.86 -9.04 -3.28
CA THR A 426 -1.08 -8.52 -4.40
C THR A 426 -2.02 -8.07 -5.52
N CYS A 427 -1.99 -6.78 -5.83
CA CYS A 427 -2.93 -6.11 -6.73
C CYS A 427 -2.31 -4.80 -7.26
N PRO A 428 -2.94 -4.11 -8.23
CA PRO A 428 -2.38 -2.90 -8.85
C PRO A 428 -2.53 -1.63 -8.01
N TYR A 429 -2.70 -1.77 -6.70
CA TYR A 429 -3.07 -0.65 -5.84
C TYR A 429 -1.87 0.24 -5.46
N HIS A 430 -0.87 -0.30 -4.75
CA HIS A 430 0.27 0.51 -4.29
C HIS A 430 1.08 1.07 -5.46
N ASN A 431 1.43 0.26 -6.45
CA ASN A 431 2.14 0.71 -7.63
C ASN A 431 1.29 1.59 -8.57
N GLY A 432 0.00 1.29 -8.72
CA GLY A 432 -0.94 2.15 -9.45
C GLY A 432 -1.17 3.48 -8.74
N ARG A 433 -1.38 3.45 -7.40
CA ARG A 433 -1.52 4.66 -6.56
C ARG A 433 -0.26 5.53 -6.63
N MET A 434 0.91 4.92 -6.49
CA MET A 434 2.19 5.62 -6.67
C MET A 434 2.25 6.34 -8.02
N GLY A 435 1.93 5.64 -9.12
CA GLY A 435 1.93 6.25 -10.45
C GLY A 435 0.97 7.42 -10.58
N MET A 436 -0.23 7.30 -10.02
CA MET A 436 -1.25 8.36 -10.05
C MET A 436 -0.87 9.54 -9.17
N GLU A 437 -0.34 9.30 -7.96
CA GLU A 437 0.16 10.35 -7.06
C GLU A 437 1.30 11.14 -7.70
N VAL A 438 2.25 10.45 -8.33
CA VAL A 438 3.37 11.11 -9.04
C VAL A 438 2.85 11.99 -10.20
N VAL A 439 1.84 11.50 -10.95
CA VAL A 439 1.23 12.27 -12.04
C VAL A 439 0.53 13.53 -11.52
N GLU A 440 -0.18 13.45 -10.40
CA GLU A 440 -0.95 14.58 -9.85
C GLU A 440 -0.06 15.57 -9.09
N ARG A 441 0.97 15.12 -8.38
CA ARG A 441 1.88 15.96 -7.57
C ARG A 441 2.90 16.73 -8.40
N ILE A 442 3.47 16.12 -9.42
CA ILE A 442 4.49 16.76 -10.26
C ILE A 442 3.81 17.50 -11.43
N GLN A 443 3.83 18.83 -11.38
CA GLN A 443 3.22 19.72 -12.38
C GLN A 443 4.23 20.25 -13.42
#